data_66b99e4cb273cdf6fe71a7658e37e252
#
_entry.id   66b99e4cb273cdf6fe71a7658e37e252
#
_cell.length_a   1.000
_cell.length_b   1.000
_cell.length_c   1.000
_cell.angle_alpha   90.00
_cell.angle_beta   90.00
_cell.angle_gamma   90.00
#
_symmetry.space_group_name_H-M   'P 1'
#
loop_
_entity.id
_entity.type
_entity.pdbx_description
1 polymer ?
#
loop_
_entity_poly.entity_id
_entity_poly.type
_entity_poly.pdbx_seq_one_letter_code
_entity_poly.pdbx_strand_id
1 'polypeptide(L)'
;LMLLDINMPQMNGFGVLEWMNRFQWIDETPVIMISSEESVDTMRKAYEMGITDYITRPFDSVIVKKRVQNTLALYENQKRLVNVVVDQVYEKEENNNIMIGILSNVLGFRNSESSEHILHIKTARK
;
A
#
# COMPACT_ATOMS: atom_id res chain seq x y z
N LEU A 1 2.70 -4.90 -8.11
CA LEU A 1 2.39 -5.89 -7.08
C LEU A 1 3.57 -6.83 -6.90
N MET A 2 3.84 -7.19 -5.67
CA MET A 2 4.93 -8.09 -5.34
C MET A 2 4.38 -9.33 -4.63
N LEU A 3 4.78 -10.50 -5.07
CA LEU A 3 4.58 -11.75 -4.35
C LEU A 3 5.86 -12.07 -3.59
N LEU A 4 5.76 -12.19 -2.27
CA LEU A 4 6.94 -12.28 -1.41
C LEU A 4 6.88 -13.55 -0.55
N ASP A 5 7.92 -14.38 -0.66
CA ASP A 5 8.08 -15.56 0.19
C ASP A 5 8.82 -15.18 1.48
N ILE A 6 8.37 -15.68 2.61
CA ILE A 6 9.08 -15.48 3.89
C ILE A 6 10.43 -16.21 3.88
N ASN A 7 10.46 -17.43 3.36
CA ASN A 7 11.63 -18.29 3.44
C ASN A 7 12.47 -18.19 2.16
N MET A 8 13.44 -17.29 2.16
CA MET A 8 14.40 -17.12 1.07
C MET A 8 15.83 -17.39 1.57
N PRO A 9 16.74 -17.91 0.70
CA PRO A 9 18.06 -18.39 1.14
C PRO A 9 18.97 -17.33 1.77
N GLN A 10 18.92 -16.08 1.32
CA GLN A 10 19.85 -15.04 1.76
C GLN A 10 19.20 -13.96 2.63
N MET A 11 17.91 -13.77 2.48
CA MET A 11 17.13 -12.78 3.23
C MET A 11 15.71 -13.30 3.34
N ASN A 12 15.12 -13.25 4.54
CA ASN A 12 13.72 -13.64 4.68
C ASN A 12 12.78 -12.51 4.20
N GLY A 13 11.51 -12.83 3.99
CA GLY A 13 10.53 -11.87 3.50
C GLY A 13 10.35 -10.65 4.41
N PHE A 14 10.54 -10.81 5.72
CA PHE A 14 10.47 -9.69 6.66
C PHE A 14 11.60 -8.69 6.44
N GLY A 15 12.79 -9.15 6.07
CA GLY A 15 13.89 -8.28 5.70
C GLY A 15 13.56 -7.41 4.49
N VAL A 16 12.92 -8.01 3.49
CA VAL A 16 12.45 -7.26 2.31
C VAL A 16 11.40 -6.22 2.71
N LEU A 17 10.46 -6.57 3.58
CA LEU A 17 9.45 -5.63 4.07
C LEU A 17 10.07 -4.48 4.86
N GLU A 18 11.10 -4.72 5.64
CA GLU A 18 11.82 -3.65 6.34
C GLU A 18 12.43 -2.65 5.36
N TRP A 19 13.05 -3.13 4.28
CA TRP A 19 13.57 -2.27 3.22
C TRP A 19 12.47 -1.48 2.54
N MET A 20 11.35 -2.13 2.20
CA MET A 20 10.21 -1.47 1.56
C MET A 20 9.61 -0.38 2.45
N ASN A 21 9.53 -0.62 3.75
CA ASN A 21 9.07 0.39 4.71
C ASN A 21 10.06 1.53 4.84
N ARG A 22 11.34 1.22 4.89
CA ARG A 22 12.41 2.22 5.01
C ARG A 22 12.41 3.21 3.86
N PHE A 23 12.23 2.72 2.64
CA PHE A 23 12.19 3.54 1.43
C PHE A 23 10.78 3.90 0.98
N GLN A 24 9.76 3.52 1.76
CA GLN A 24 8.35 3.83 1.51
C GLN A 24 7.80 3.22 0.22
N TRP A 25 8.45 2.21 -0.30
CA TRP A 25 7.95 1.46 -1.46
C TRP A 25 6.67 0.69 -1.17
N ILE A 26 6.45 0.35 0.11
CA ILE A 26 5.27 -0.41 0.55
C ILE A 26 3.96 0.35 0.27
N ASP A 27 4.01 1.68 0.28
CA ASP A 27 2.83 2.51 0.04
C ASP A 27 2.41 2.52 -1.43
N GLU A 28 3.34 2.27 -2.34
CA GLU A 28 3.12 2.30 -3.78
C GLU A 28 2.99 0.92 -4.39
N THR A 29 3.41 -0.12 -3.67
CA THR A 29 3.47 -1.49 -4.18
C THR A 29 2.68 -2.42 -3.28
N PRO A 30 1.51 -2.93 -3.71
CA PRO A 30 0.81 -3.96 -2.94
C PRO A 30 1.68 -5.21 -2.82
N VAL A 31 1.73 -5.78 -1.63
CA VAL A 31 2.52 -6.97 -1.33
C VAL A 31 1.60 -8.09 -0.86
N ILE A 32 1.70 -9.24 -1.49
CA ILE A 32 1.06 -10.47 -1.04
C ILE A 32 2.16 -11.42 -0.56
N MET A 33 2.13 -11.77 0.72
CA MET A 33 3.11 -12.67 1.30
C MET A 33 2.64 -14.11 1.16
N ILE A 34 3.54 -15.00 0.75
CA ILE A 34 3.27 -16.43 0.59
C ILE A 34 4.19 -17.20 1.53
N SER A 35 3.63 -18.09 2.35
CA SER A 35 4.43 -18.84 3.30
C SER A 35 3.75 -20.13 3.75
N SER A 36 4.55 -21.08 4.23
CA SER A 36 4.07 -22.27 4.95
C SER A 36 3.76 -21.97 6.42
N GLU A 37 4.16 -20.81 6.93
CA GLU A 37 3.91 -20.40 8.30
C GLU A 37 2.43 -20.11 8.52
N GLU A 38 1.83 -20.78 9.51
CA GLU A 38 0.42 -20.57 9.87
C GLU A 38 0.26 -19.84 11.20
N SER A 39 1.37 -19.43 11.81
CA SER A 39 1.35 -18.71 13.08
C SER A 39 0.60 -17.38 12.95
N VAL A 40 -0.36 -17.18 13.84
CA VAL A 40 -1.12 -15.92 13.90
C VAL A 40 -0.19 -14.75 14.20
N ASP A 41 0.83 -14.96 15.02
CA ASP A 41 1.80 -13.90 15.35
C ASP A 41 2.61 -13.48 14.12
N THR A 42 3.05 -14.45 13.32
CA THR A 42 3.76 -14.19 12.07
C THR A 42 2.88 -13.41 11.07
N MET A 43 1.63 -13.85 10.90
CA MET A 43 0.67 -13.18 10.02
C MET A 43 0.41 -11.73 10.49
N ARG A 44 0.20 -11.55 11.80
CA ARG A 44 -0.03 -10.23 12.38
C ARG A 44 1.15 -9.31 12.16
N LYS A 45 2.36 -9.80 12.39
CA LYS A 45 3.60 -9.04 12.13
C LYS A 45 3.67 -8.57 10.68
N ALA A 46 3.37 -9.46 9.74
CA ALA A 46 3.39 -9.14 8.32
C ALA A 46 2.38 -8.03 7.97
N TYR A 47 1.15 -8.12 8.46
CA TYR A 47 0.14 -7.09 8.24
C TYR A 47 0.52 -5.76 8.89
N GLU A 48 1.12 -5.78 10.07
CA GLU A 48 1.62 -4.58 10.72
C GLU A 48 2.73 -3.91 9.91
N MET A 49 3.50 -4.69 9.16
CA MET A 49 4.53 -4.16 8.27
C MET A 49 3.98 -3.68 6.92
N GLY A 50 2.69 -3.81 6.67
CA GLY A 50 2.02 -3.18 5.55
C GLY A 50 1.69 -4.09 4.38
N ILE A 51 1.73 -5.41 4.53
CA ILE A 51 1.29 -6.31 3.45
C ILE A 51 -0.22 -6.18 3.21
N THR A 52 -0.62 -6.48 1.98
CA THR A 52 -2.03 -6.41 1.58
C THR A 52 -2.76 -7.71 1.85
N ASP A 53 -2.09 -8.86 1.65
CA ASP A 53 -2.68 -10.18 1.84
C ASP A 53 -1.61 -11.21 2.20
N TYR A 54 -2.04 -12.31 2.81
CA TYR A 54 -1.19 -13.40 3.25
C TYR A 54 -1.78 -14.71 2.78
N ILE A 55 -1.03 -15.49 2.02
CA ILE A 55 -1.47 -16.78 1.48
C ILE A 55 -0.60 -17.90 2.05
N THR A 56 -1.24 -18.89 2.66
CA THR A 56 -0.53 -20.04 3.21
C THR A 56 -0.39 -21.16 2.17
N ARG A 57 0.74 -21.88 2.23
CA ARG A 57 0.96 -23.07 1.42
C ARG A 57 0.42 -24.30 2.14
N PRO A 58 -0.09 -25.33 1.43
CA PRO A 58 -0.32 -25.37 0.00
C PRO A 58 -1.45 -24.43 -0.44
N PHE A 59 -1.35 -23.87 -1.64
CA PHE A 59 -2.37 -22.95 -2.15
C PHE A 59 -2.94 -23.46 -3.48
N ASP A 60 -4.17 -23.05 -3.78
CA ASP A 60 -4.81 -23.26 -5.06
C ASP A 60 -4.44 -22.11 -6.01
N SER A 61 -3.96 -22.44 -7.21
CA SER A 61 -3.51 -21.43 -8.17
C SER A 61 -4.65 -20.50 -8.62
N VAL A 62 -5.88 -21.01 -8.71
CA VAL A 62 -7.05 -20.18 -9.07
C VAL A 62 -7.35 -19.17 -7.99
N ILE A 63 -7.27 -19.56 -6.73
CA ILE A 63 -7.49 -18.67 -5.59
C ILE A 63 -6.40 -17.59 -5.54
N VAL A 64 -5.14 -17.97 -5.72
CA VAL A 64 -4.02 -17.01 -5.77
C VAL A 64 -4.24 -15.98 -6.88
N LYS A 65 -4.59 -16.44 -8.06
CA LYS A 65 -4.88 -15.57 -9.21
C LYS A 65 -6.01 -14.57 -8.88
N LYS A 66 -7.09 -15.04 -8.26
CA LYS A 66 -8.22 -14.18 -7.85
C LYS A 66 -7.79 -13.16 -6.82
N ARG A 67 -7.00 -13.54 -5.83
CA ARG A 67 -6.51 -12.61 -4.81
C ARG A 67 -5.60 -11.54 -5.40
N VAL A 68 -4.73 -11.92 -6.33
CA VAL A 68 -3.89 -10.98 -7.07
C VAL A 68 -4.74 -9.99 -7.87
N GLN A 69 -5.71 -10.49 -8.61
CA GLN A 69 -6.61 -9.65 -9.41
C GLN A 69 -7.41 -8.68 -8.53
N ASN A 70 -7.95 -9.16 -7.41
CA ASN A 70 -8.70 -8.33 -6.47
C ASN A 70 -7.82 -7.25 -5.85
N THR A 71 -6.59 -7.59 -5.48
CA THR A 71 -5.63 -6.65 -4.92
C THR A 71 -5.26 -5.57 -5.91
N LEU A 72 -5.00 -5.92 -7.16
CA LEU A 72 -4.68 -4.96 -8.22
C LEU A 72 -5.85 -4.03 -8.50
N ALA A 73 -7.08 -4.57 -8.57
CA ALA A 73 -8.27 -3.77 -8.80
C ALA A 73 -8.51 -2.77 -7.65
N LEU A 74 -8.36 -3.21 -6.42
CA LEU A 74 -8.52 -2.35 -5.25
C LEU A 74 -7.47 -1.23 -5.24
N TYR A 75 -6.23 -1.56 -5.53
CA TYR A 75 -5.13 -0.59 -5.57
C TYR A 75 -5.35 0.45 -6.65
N GLU A 76 -5.74 0.04 -7.85
CA GLU A 76 -6.05 0.95 -8.95
C GLU A 76 -7.22 1.88 -8.63
N ASN A 77 -8.28 1.35 -8.01
CA ASN A 77 -9.43 2.15 -7.61
C ASN A 77 -9.05 3.19 -6.55
N GLN A 78 -8.24 2.85 -5.58
CA GLN A 78 -7.75 3.79 -4.57
C GLN A 78 -6.91 4.90 -5.22
N LYS A 79 -6.01 4.53 -6.12
CA LYS A 79 -5.16 5.48 -6.83
C LYS A 79 -5.98 6.44 -7.70
N ARG A 80 -6.98 5.91 -8.41
CA ARG A 80 -7.90 6.72 -9.23
C ARG A 80 -8.68 7.70 -8.37
N LEU A 81 -9.22 7.25 -7.24
CA LEU A 81 -10.01 8.08 -6.34
C LEU A 81 -9.16 9.24 -5.78
N VAL A 82 -7.93 8.96 -5.36
CA VAL A 82 -7.02 9.99 -4.88
C VAL A 82 -6.73 11.03 -5.97
N ASN A 83 -6.47 10.60 -7.19
CA ASN A 83 -6.20 11.49 -8.30
C ASN A 83 -7.41 12.39 -8.63
N VAL A 84 -8.62 11.84 -8.62
CA VAL A 84 -9.85 12.62 -8.84
C VAL A 84 -10.02 13.70 -7.77
N VAL A 85 -9.82 13.34 -6.50
CA VAL A 85 -9.93 14.30 -5.39
C VAL A 85 -8.86 15.38 -5.48
N VAL A 86 -7.63 15.03 -5.83
CA VAL A 86 -6.54 16.00 -6.02
C VAL A 86 -6.89 16.99 -7.15
N ASP A 87 -7.41 16.51 -8.28
CA ASP A 87 -7.83 17.36 -9.39
C ASP A 87 -8.94 18.33 -8.98
N GLN A 88 -9.93 17.86 -8.21
CA GLN A 88 -10.99 18.72 -7.68
C GLN A 88 -10.46 19.81 -6.74
N VAL A 89 -9.44 19.49 -5.94
CA VAL A 89 -8.81 20.47 -5.06
C VAL A 89 -8.15 21.60 -5.87
N TYR A 90 -7.51 21.28 -7.00
CA TYR A 90 -6.93 22.29 -7.89
C TYR A 90 -7.98 23.16 -8.59
N GLU A 91 -9.14 22.60 -8.90
CA GLU A 91 -10.23 23.36 -9.53
C GLU A 91 -10.94 24.30 -8.57
N LYS A 92 -10.97 23.99 -7.27
CA LYS A 92 -11.69 24.75 -6.24
C LYS A 92 -10.72 25.33 -5.21
N GLU A 93 -10.00 26.37 -5.56
CA GLU A 93 -9.01 26.99 -4.69
C GLU A 93 -9.55 27.46 -3.34
N GLU A 94 -10.78 27.92 -3.29
CA GLU A 94 -11.42 28.40 -2.06
C GLU A 94 -11.48 27.35 -0.96
N ASN A 95 -11.52 26.07 -1.33
CA ASN A 95 -11.62 24.95 -0.41
C ASN A 95 -10.32 24.16 -0.27
N ASN A 96 -9.23 24.65 -0.85
CA ASN A 96 -7.96 23.91 -0.92
C ASN A 96 -7.45 23.42 0.41
N ASN A 97 -7.42 24.28 1.42
CA ASN A 97 -6.88 23.93 2.75
C ASN A 97 -7.72 22.85 3.41
N ILE A 98 -9.04 22.91 3.29
CA ILE A 98 -9.97 21.92 3.84
C ILE A 98 -9.79 20.58 3.13
N MET A 99 -9.77 20.60 1.81
CA MET A 99 -9.66 19.40 0.99
C MET A 99 -8.31 18.71 1.20
N ILE A 100 -7.23 19.45 1.29
CA ILE A 100 -5.91 18.90 1.58
C ILE A 100 -5.86 18.30 2.97
N GLY A 101 -6.53 18.91 3.95
CA GLY A 101 -6.67 18.33 5.28
C GLY A 101 -7.38 16.98 5.26
N ILE A 102 -8.47 16.86 4.50
CA ILE A 102 -9.20 15.61 4.33
C ILE A 102 -8.31 14.55 3.65
N LEU A 103 -7.63 14.91 2.58
CA LEU A 103 -6.71 14.01 1.89
C LEU A 103 -5.58 13.54 2.81
N SER A 104 -5.02 14.43 3.61
CA SER A 104 -3.99 14.09 4.58
C SER A 104 -4.49 13.08 5.60
N ASN A 105 -5.70 13.25 6.10
CA ASN A 105 -6.32 12.30 7.03
C ASN A 105 -6.53 10.93 6.40
N VAL A 106 -7.04 10.87 5.18
CA VAL A 106 -7.28 9.60 4.46
C VAL A 106 -5.96 8.87 4.19
N LEU A 107 -4.95 9.58 3.73
CA LEU A 107 -3.65 8.98 3.39
C LEU A 107 -2.77 8.75 4.63
N GLY A 108 -2.94 9.54 5.68
CA GLY A 108 -2.22 9.44 6.94
C GLY A 108 -2.45 8.14 7.70
N PHE A 109 -3.52 7.40 7.40
CA PHE A 109 -3.73 6.07 7.95
C PHE A 109 -2.62 5.09 7.58
N ARG A 110 -1.94 5.32 6.46
CA ARG A 110 -0.87 4.46 6.00
C ARG A 110 0.50 5.05 6.28
N ASN A 111 0.68 6.34 5.99
CA ASN A 111 1.98 6.98 6.08
C ASN A 111 1.82 8.51 6.10
N SER A 112 2.34 9.17 7.13
CA SER A 112 2.30 10.63 7.25
C SER A 112 3.04 11.35 6.11
N GLU A 113 4.04 10.73 5.54
CA GLU A 113 4.81 11.31 4.44
C GLU A 113 4.05 11.36 3.12
N SER A 114 3.05 10.50 2.93
CA SER A 114 2.15 10.58 1.78
C SER A 114 1.41 11.92 1.75
N SER A 115 1.07 12.45 2.91
CA SER A 115 0.42 13.75 3.03
C SER A 115 1.34 14.88 2.58
N GLU A 116 2.59 14.83 2.96
CA GLU A 116 3.59 15.81 2.52
C GLU A 116 3.80 15.74 1.01
N HIS A 117 3.84 14.55 0.46
CA HIS A 117 3.98 14.36 -0.98
C HIS A 117 2.83 15.01 -1.76
N ILE A 118 1.61 14.89 -1.29
CA ILE A 118 0.45 15.55 -1.90
C ILE A 118 0.57 17.06 -1.85
N LEU A 119 1.04 17.61 -0.73
CA LEU A 119 1.28 19.05 -0.60
C LEU A 119 2.35 19.53 -1.59
N HIS A 120 3.40 18.76 -1.78
CA HIS A 120 4.44 19.05 -2.78
C HIS A 120 3.90 19.06 -4.20
N ILE A 121 3.06 18.09 -4.56
CA ILE A 121 2.42 18.05 -5.89
C ILE A 121 1.60 19.31 -6.12
N LYS A 122 0.81 19.73 -5.15
CA LYS A 122 0.03 20.97 -5.23
C LYS A 122 0.93 22.18 -5.45
N THR A 123 2.02 22.27 -4.70
CA THR A 123 2.97 23.39 -4.81
C THR A 123 3.64 23.42 -6.19
N ALA A 124 4.03 22.26 -6.70
CA ALA A 124 4.69 22.15 -7.99
C ALA A 124 3.80 22.56 -9.17
N ARG A 125 2.48 22.41 -9.05
CA ARG A 125 1.53 22.78 -10.13
C ARG A 125 1.24 24.26 -10.21
N LYS A 126 1.55 25.01 -9.20
CA LYS A 126 1.42 26.45 -9.22
C LYS A 126 2.54 27.09 -10.02
#